data_659c75a5e13f2379374fe568804ecc49
#
_entry.id   659c75a5e13f2379374fe568804ecc49
#
_cell.length_a   1.000
_cell.length_b   1.000
_cell.length_c   1.000
_cell.angle_alpha   90.00
_cell.angle_beta   90.00
_cell.angle_gamma   90.00
#
_symmetry.space_group_name_H-M   'P 1'
#
loop_
_entity.id
_entity.type
_entity.pdbx_description
1 polymer ?
#
loop_
_entity_poly.entity_id
_entity_poly.type
_entity_poly.pdbx_seq_one_letter_code
_entity_poly.pdbx_strand_id
1 'polypeptide(L)'
;MAADPSFWKRCSTCKKELSFDAAYWACNVSTCNRPRTALVFCSVPCWDAHVPLLRHRDAWAEEQRAPTAEAWAREQREAERKERRRADAERRRRGSSA
;
A
#
# COMPACT_ATOMS: atom_id res chain seq x y z
N MET A 1 8.56 18.15 11.19
CA MET A 1 8.84 18.47 9.80
C MET A 1 8.99 17.18 9.01
N ALA A 2 8.01 16.87 8.22
CA ALA A 2 8.10 15.68 7.39
C ALA A 2 8.86 16.05 6.10
N ALA A 3 10.05 15.52 5.96
CA ALA A 3 10.74 15.56 4.68
C ALA A 3 9.94 14.73 3.69
N ASP A 4 9.87 15.17 2.44
CA ASP A 4 9.24 14.36 1.39
C ASP A 4 9.98 13.02 1.30
N PRO A 5 9.24 11.90 1.25
CA PRO A 5 9.91 10.60 1.16
C PRO A 5 10.68 10.51 -0.15
N SER A 6 11.90 9.98 -0.07
CA SER A 6 12.74 9.78 -1.25
C SER A 6 12.33 8.54 -2.05
N PHE A 7 11.44 7.73 -1.51
CA PHE A 7 10.95 6.51 -2.14
C PHE A 7 9.49 6.29 -1.76
N TRP A 8 8.81 5.40 -2.51
CA TRP A 8 7.39 5.12 -2.29
C TRP A 8 7.16 4.10 -1.18
N LYS A 9 7.70 2.91 -1.33
CA LYS A 9 7.59 1.82 -0.36
C LYS A 9 8.85 0.98 -0.37
N ARG A 10 8.94 0.03 0.55
CA ARG A 10 10.04 -0.94 0.57
C ARG A 10 9.52 -2.30 0.13
N CYS A 11 10.38 -3.04 -0.58
CA CYS A 11 10.08 -4.42 -0.96
C CYS A 11 9.76 -5.24 0.30
N SER A 12 8.69 -6.02 0.24
CA SER A 12 8.26 -6.83 1.37
C SER A 12 9.22 -7.95 1.73
N THR A 13 10.06 -8.38 0.80
CA THR A 13 11.02 -9.46 1.01
C THR A 13 12.41 -8.95 1.38
N CYS A 14 13.03 -8.15 0.52
CA CYS A 14 14.42 -7.72 0.70
C CYS A 14 14.58 -6.33 1.31
N LYS A 15 13.49 -5.60 1.48
CA LYS A 15 13.45 -4.25 2.05
C LYS A 15 14.13 -3.16 1.21
N LYS A 16 14.41 -3.46 -0.06
CA LYS A 16 14.92 -2.47 -0.99
C LYS A 16 13.91 -1.36 -1.21
N GLU A 17 14.37 -0.14 -1.32
CA GLU A 17 13.51 1.01 -1.60
C GLU A 17 12.96 0.97 -3.02
N LEU A 18 11.65 1.18 -3.14
CA LEU A 18 10.95 1.24 -4.42
C LEU A 18 10.64 2.70 -4.73
N SER A 19 11.19 3.19 -5.81
CA SER A 19 11.04 4.58 -6.22
C SER A 19 9.61 4.90 -6.70
N PHE A 20 9.24 6.16 -6.57
CA PHE A 20 8.02 6.64 -7.20
C PHE A 20 8.11 6.50 -8.72
N ASP A 21 6.98 6.26 -9.36
CA ASP A 21 6.88 6.14 -10.81
C ASP A 21 7.76 5.05 -11.42
N ALA A 22 8.14 4.05 -10.62
CA ALA A 22 8.95 2.92 -11.08
C ALA A 22 8.11 1.65 -11.15
N ALA A 23 8.54 0.71 -11.96
CA ALA A 23 7.90 -0.61 -12.02
C ALA A 23 8.15 -1.39 -10.72
N TYR A 24 7.13 -2.10 -10.26
CA TYR A 24 7.25 -3.02 -9.14
C TYR A 24 6.38 -4.24 -9.42
N TRP A 25 6.47 -5.25 -8.56
CA TRP A 25 5.69 -6.47 -8.70
C TRP A 25 4.73 -6.63 -7.54
N ALA A 26 3.52 -7.06 -7.82
CA ALA A 26 2.49 -7.32 -6.81
C ALA A 26 2.01 -8.76 -6.93
N CYS A 27 1.56 -9.32 -5.81
CA CYS A 27 0.94 -10.65 -5.82
C CYS A 27 -0.51 -10.54 -6.30
N ASN A 28 -0.94 -11.47 -7.15
CA ASN A 28 -2.31 -11.47 -7.65
C ASN A 28 -3.35 -11.95 -6.63
N VAL A 29 -2.92 -12.55 -5.54
CA VAL A 29 -3.82 -13.05 -4.51
C VAL A 29 -4.42 -11.87 -3.73
N SER A 30 -5.74 -11.84 -3.60
CA SER A 30 -6.44 -10.70 -3.01
C SER A 30 -6.05 -10.44 -1.56
N THR A 31 -5.71 -11.47 -0.79
CA THR A 31 -5.26 -11.30 0.59
C THR A 31 -3.92 -10.59 0.71
N CYS A 32 -3.09 -10.69 -0.34
CA CYS A 32 -1.79 -10.03 -0.40
C CYS A 32 -1.87 -8.65 -1.02
N ASN A 33 -3.01 -8.28 -1.58
CA ASN A 33 -3.17 -7.06 -2.36
C ASN A 33 -4.28 -6.17 -1.81
N ARG A 34 -4.43 -6.15 -0.50
CA ARG A 34 -5.40 -5.27 0.17
C ARG A 34 -4.90 -3.83 0.18
N PRO A 35 -5.80 -2.83 0.06
CA PRO A 35 -5.38 -1.43 -0.06
C PRO A 35 -4.42 -0.93 1.01
N ARG A 36 -4.56 -1.37 2.27
CA ARG A 36 -3.71 -0.91 3.36
C ARG A 36 -2.48 -1.76 3.61
N THR A 37 -2.55 -3.04 3.27
CA THR A 37 -1.52 -4.02 3.60
C THR A 37 -0.98 -4.72 2.36
N ALA A 38 -1.11 -4.08 1.21
CA ALA A 38 -0.64 -4.66 -0.04
C ALA A 38 0.88 -4.92 0.03
N LEU A 39 1.26 -6.14 -0.32
CA LEU A 39 2.66 -6.50 -0.41
C LEU A 39 3.21 -6.03 -1.77
N VAL A 40 4.39 -5.47 -1.75
CA VAL A 40 5.07 -4.99 -2.95
C VAL A 40 6.45 -5.61 -3.05
N PHE A 41 6.91 -5.86 -4.26
CA PHE A 41 8.17 -6.55 -4.50
C PHE A 41 8.98 -5.84 -5.57
N CYS A 42 10.30 -5.83 -5.39
CA CYS A 42 11.19 -5.18 -6.34
C CYS A 42 11.45 -6.04 -7.59
N SER A 43 11.17 -7.34 -7.50
CA SER A 43 11.45 -8.29 -8.57
C SER A 43 10.61 -9.56 -8.38
N VAL A 44 10.54 -10.36 -9.44
CA VAL A 44 9.87 -11.66 -9.39
C VAL A 44 10.51 -12.61 -8.36
N PRO A 45 11.86 -12.70 -8.25
CA PRO A 45 12.47 -13.52 -7.20
C PRO A 45 12.03 -13.17 -5.78
N CYS A 46 11.83 -11.89 -5.48
CA CYS A 46 11.33 -11.47 -4.16
C CYS A 46 9.88 -11.88 -3.95
N TRP A 47 9.04 -11.81 -4.98
CA TRP A 47 7.68 -12.32 -4.94
C TRP A 47 7.67 -13.83 -4.76
N ASP A 48 8.50 -14.54 -5.50
CA ASP A 48 8.60 -16.00 -5.43
C ASP A 48 9.01 -16.48 -4.03
N ALA A 49 9.89 -15.76 -3.37
CA ALA A 49 10.29 -16.06 -1.99
C ALA A 49 9.12 -15.96 -0.99
N HIS A 50 8.14 -15.11 -1.30
CA HIS A 50 6.94 -14.93 -0.48
C HIS A 50 5.93 -16.08 -0.66
N VAL A 51 5.85 -16.68 -1.84
CA VAL A 51 4.83 -17.67 -2.20
C VAL A 51 4.81 -18.91 -1.28
N PRO A 52 5.93 -19.56 -0.99
CA PRO A 52 5.92 -20.75 -0.13
C PRO A 52 5.43 -20.47 1.29
N LEU A 53 5.68 -19.28 1.81
CA LEU A 53 5.31 -18.92 3.17
C LEU A 53 3.80 -18.77 3.33
N LEU A 54 3.09 -18.40 2.27
CA LEU A 54 1.66 -18.16 2.29
C LEU A 54 0.84 -19.21 1.53
N ARG A 55 1.48 -20.29 1.09
CA ARG A 55 0.85 -21.42 0.42
C ARG A 55 -0.08 -21.00 -0.73
N HIS A 56 0.39 -20.14 -1.59
CA HIS A 56 -0.38 -19.71 -2.75
C HIS A 56 -0.45 -20.83 -3.79
N ARG A 57 -1.66 -21.10 -4.28
CA ARG A 57 -1.88 -21.92 -5.46
C ARG A 57 -2.20 -20.98 -6.61
N ASP A 58 -1.72 -21.27 -7.79
CA ASP A 58 -2.02 -20.50 -9.01
C ASP A 58 -1.77 -19.00 -8.88
N ALA A 59 -0.83 -18.62 -8.01
CA ALA A 59 -0.45 -17.24 -7.85
C ALA A 59 0.59 -16.84 -8.90
N TRP A 60 0.56 -15.59 -9.30
CA TRP A 60 1.57 -15.01 -10.18
C TRP A 60 1.88 -13.59 -9.76
N ALA A 61 3.04 -13.12 -10.18
CA ALA A 61 3.43 -11.74 -9.96
C ALA A 61 2.87 -10.87 -11.10
N GLU A 62 2.27 -9.75 -10.74
CA GLU A 62 1.79 -8.77 -11.71
C GLU A 62 2.70 -7.56 -11.68
N GLU A 63 3.22 -7.16 -12.84
CA GLU A 63 3.99 -5.94 -12.95
C GLU A 63 3.04 -4.75 -12.90
N GLN A 64 3.34 -3.81 -12.03
CA GLN A 64 2.59 -2.58 -11.89
C GLN A 64 3.55 -1.39 -11.81
N ARG A 65 3.01 -0.21 -11.85
CA ARG A 65 3.82 1.00 -11.76
C ARG A 65 3.46 1.75 -10.49
N ALA A 66 4.46 2.12 -9.71
CA ALA A 66 4.28 2.91 -8.51
C ALA A 66 3.70 4.28 -8.88
N PRO A 67 2.90 4.88 -7.99
CA PRO A 67 2.39 6.23 -8.23
C PRO A 67 3.53 7.24 -8.29
N THR A 68 3.27 8.38 -8.92
CA THR A 68 4.18 9.52 -8.81
C THR A 68 4.12 10.07 -7.40
N ALA A 69 5.15 10.82 -7.00
CA ALA A 69 5.16 11.45 -5.67
C ALA A 69 3.95 12.36 -5.48
N GLU A 70 3.55 13.07 -6.53
CA GLU A 70 2.38 13.96 -6.48
C GLU A 70 1.08 13.20 -6.31
N ALA A 71 0.89 12.11 -7.07
CA ALA A 71 -0.29 11.28 -6.97
C ALA A 71 -0.39 10.63 -5.58
N TRP A 72 0.72 10.14 -5.06
CA TRP A 72 0.80 9.55 -3.73
C TRP A 72 0.42 10.55 -2.64
N ALA A 73 0.98 11.75 -2.70
CA ALA A 73 0.65 12.81 -1.75
C ALA A 73 -0.83 13.17 -1.79
N ARG A 74 -1.42 13.17 -2.99
CA ARG A 74 -2.85 13.42 -3.16
C ARG A 74 -3.71 12.35 -2.50
N GLU A 75 -3.36 11.09 -2.70
CA GLU A 75 -4.05 9.95 -2.09
C GLU A 75 -3.99 10.02 -0.56
N GLN A 76 -2.84 10.38 -0.02
CA GLN A 76 -2.69 10.52 1.43
C GLN A 76 -3.57 11.63 2.00
N ARG A 77 -3.66 12.75 1.30
CA ARG A 77 -4.54 13.84 1.72
C ARG A 77 -6.02 13.46 1.68
N GLU A 78 -6.42 12.72 0.66
CA GLU A 78 -7.80 12.23 0.54
C GLU A 78 -8.13 11.23 1.65
N ALA A 79 -7.21 10.34 1.97
CA ALA A 79 -7.37 9.37 3.04
C ALA A 79 -7.51 10.08 4.39
N GLU A 80 -6.71 11.10 4.66
CA GLU A 80 -6.81 11.89 5.88
C GLU A 80 -8.15 12.61 5.99
N ARG A 81 -8.65 13.17 4.89
CA ARG A 81 -9.97 13.81 4.88
C ARG A 81 -11.08 12.82 5.20
N LYS A 82 -11.02 11.61 4.65
CA LYS A 82 -12.01 10.58 4.94
C LYS A 82 -11.99 10.17 6.40
N GLU A 83 -10.80 10.04 6.98
CA GLU A 83 -10.67 9.72 8.39
C GLU A 83 -11.23 10.81 9.29
N ARG A 84 -10.96 12.07 8.96
CA ARG A 84 -11.52 13.21 9.71
C ARG A 84 -13.03 13.22 9.64
N ARG A 85 -13.61 12.97 8.47
CA ARG A 85 -15.07 12.90 8.32
C ARG A 85 -15.67 11.78 9.14
N ARG A 86 -15.02 10.62 9.17
CA ARG A 86 -15.47 9.50 10.02
C ARG A 86 -15.41 9.85 11.49
N ALA A 87 -14.31 10.42 11.92
CA ALA A 87 -14.12 10.80 13.31
C ALA A 87 -15.15 11.85 13.74
N ASP A 88 -15.42 12.83 12.89
CA ASP A 88 -16.43 13.84 13.15
C ASP A 88 -17.83 13.25 13.19
N ALA A 89 -18.16 12.33 12.28
CA ALA A 89 -19.45 11.66 12.27
C ALA A 89 -19.65 10.82 13.52
N GLU A 90 -18.62 10.09 13.97
CA GLU A 90 -18.68 9.33 15.22
C GLU A 90 -18.87 10.23 16.42
N ARG A 91 -18.15 11.34 16.45
CA ARG A 91 -18.25 12.32 17.54
C ARG A 91 -19.65 12.91 17.62
N ARG A 92 -20.25 13.22 16.47
CA ARG A 92 -21.64 13.71 16.40
C ARG A 92 -22.64 12.67 16.90
N ARG A 93 -22.45 11.40 16.53
CA ARG A 93 -23.28 10.31 17.02
C ARG A 93 -23.23 10.16 18.53
N ARG A 94 -22.02 10.21 19.10
CA ARG A 94 -21.82 10.11 20.56
C ARG A 94 -22.39 11.32 21.26
N GLY A 95 -22.26 12.50 20.68
CA GLY A 95 -22.77 13.73 21.25
C GLY A 95 -24.28 13.84 21.23
N SER A 96 -24.96 13.20 20.28
CA SER A 96 -26.42 13.25 20.16
C SER A 96 -27.17 12.20 20.97
N SER A 97 -26.45 11.31 21.64
CA SER A 97 -27.05 10.26 22.47
C SER A 97 -27.30 10.68 23.93
N ALA A 98 -27.23 11.94 24.23
CA ALA A 98 -27.44 12.46 25.56
C ALA A 98 -28.93 12.45 25.93
#